data_2624171af5272bd57813496b04b8db12
#
_entry.id   2624171af5272bd57813496b04b8db12
#
_cell.length_a   1.000
_cell.length_b   1.000
_cell.length_c   1.000
_cell.angle_alpha   90.00
_cell.angle_beta   90.00
_cell.angle_gamma   90.00
#
_symmetry.space_group_name_H-M   'P 1'
#
loop_
_entity.id
_entity.type
_entity.pdbx_description
1 polymer ?
#
loop_
_entity_poly.entity_id
_entity_poly.type
_entity_poly.pdbx_seq_one_letter_code
_entity_poly.pdbx_strand_id
1 'polypeptide(L)'
;MKFSIVINGAPWSSPSALSALQFAEAVLDSGHDIYRLFFYQDGVLNSSCLCVPPQDEEDIPARWQALIESNDIDAVVCAASALKRGILDKAEEDRYDKSGHNLRQGFTISGLGQLIDATQQSDRVISFVI
;
A
#
# COMPACT_ATOMS: atom_id res chain seq x y z
N MET A 1 -9.64 18.45 -2.41
CA MET A 1 -10.39 17.22 -2.69
C MET A 1 -9.77 16.07 -1.90
N LYS A 2 -10.56 15.08 -1.56
CA LYS A 2 -10.11 13.84 -0.94
C LYS A 2 -9.97 12.75 -2.00
N PHE A 3 -8.77 12.19 -2.11
CA PHE A 3 -8.47 11.10 -3.02
C PHE A 3 -8.30 9.80 -2.26
N SER A 4 -8.73 8.68 -2.86
CA SER A 4 -8.24 7.36 -2.47
C SER A 4 -7.57 6.73 -3.69
N ILE A 5 -6.53 5.96 -3.44
CA ILE A 5 -5.70 5.40 -4.51
C ILE A 5 -5.62 3.89 -4.32
N VAL A 6 -5.91 3.14 -5.38
CA VAL A 6 -5.80 1.68 -5.39
C VAL A 6 -4.55 1.29 -6.16
N ILE A 7 -3.68 0.52 -5.54
CA ILE A 7 -2.39 0.13 -6.08
C ILE A 7 -2.38 -1.38 -6.32
N ASN A 8 -2.37 -1.79 -7.59
CA ASN A 8 -2.42 -3.20 -7.97
C ASN A 8 -1.05 -3.75 -8.38
N GLY A 9 -0.07 -2.92 -8.64
CA GLY A 9 1.23 -3.34 -9.14
C GLY A 9 2.25 -3.57 -8.04
N ALA A 10 3.03 -4.66 -8.19
CA ALA A 10 4.17 -4.91 -7.33
C ALA A 10 5.27 -3.88 -7.61
N PRO A 11 6.11 -3.57 -6.60
CA PRO A 11 7.25 -2.70 -6.84
C PRO A 11 8.20 -3.37 -7.86
N TRP A 12 8.73 -2.57 -8.76
CA TRP A 12 9.72 -2.96 -9.79
C TRP A 12 9.21 -3.87 -10.91
N SER A 13 8.14 -4.64 -10.71
CA SER A 13 7.61 -5.57 -11.74
C SER A 13 6.95 -4.83 -12.89
N SER A 14 6.47 -3.62 -12.65
CA SER A 14 5.90 -2.76 -13.67
C SER A 14 6.06 -1.31 -13.20
N PRO A 15 5.88 -0.31 -14.07
CA PRO A 15 5.95 1.10 -13.65
C PRO A 15 4.75 1.55 -12.83
N SER A 16 3.74 0.70 -12.66
CA SER A 16 2.46 1.07 -12.04
C SER A 16 2.60 1.55 -10.60
N ALA A 17 3.39 0.83 -9.77
CA ALA A 17 3.56 1.18 -8.37
C ALA A 17 4.29 2.52 -8.21
N LEU A 18 5.32 2.77 -8.99
CA LEU A 18 6.04 4.04 -8.95
C LEU A 18 5.14 5.19 -9.44
N SER A 19 4.36 4.94 -10.49
CA SER A 19 3.40 5.93 -10.99
C SER A 19 2.37 6.29 -9.92
N ALA A 20 1.87 5.30 -9.20
CA ALA A 20 0.92 5.53 -8.10
C ALA A 20 1.57 6.35 -6.98
N LEU A 21 2.80 6.05 -6.63
CA LEU A 21 3.54 6.78 -5.60
C LEU A 21 3.74 8.24 -6.01
N GLN A 22 4.17 8.48 -7.25
CA GLN A 22 4.36 9.83 -7.77
C GLN A 22 3.03 10.61 -7.81
N PHE A 23 1.95 9.93 -8.16
CA PHE A 23 0.62 10.54 -8.14
C PHE A 23 0.22 10.93 -6.72
N ALA A 24 0.46 10.05 -5.74
CA ALA A 24 0.16 10.34 -4.33
C ALA A 24 0.95 11.55 -3.85
N GLU A 25 2.23 11.62 -4.19
CA GLU A 25 3.06 12.78 -3.87
C GLU A 25 2.50 14.06 -4.49
N ALA A 26 2.11 14.00 -5.75
CA ALA A 26 1.54 15.16 -6.44
C ALA A 26 0.21 15.63 -5.85
N VAL A 27 -0.63 14.70 -5.42
CA VAL A 27 -1.91 15.00 -4.73
C VAL A 27 -1.64 15.83 -3.48
N LEU A 28 -0.69 15.40 -2.65
CA LEU A 28 -0.35 16.10 -1.43
C LEU A 28 0.32 17.45 -1.71
N ASP A 29 1.23 17.49 -2.68
CA ASP A 29 1.92 18.74 -3.06
C ASP A 29 0.95 19.78 -3.61
N SER A 30 -0.13 19.34 -4.20
CA SER A 30 -1.17 20.22 -4.74
C SER A 30 -2.18 20.70 -3.69
N GLY A 31 -1.99 20.32 -2.43
CA GLY A 31 -2.86 20.72 -1.33
C GLY A 31 -4.12 19.90 -1.16
N HIS A 32 -4.19 18.74 -1.81
CA HIS A 32 -5.30 17.80 -1.65
C HIS A 32 -4.98 16.78 -0.57
N ASP A 33 -6.00 16.04 -0.13
CA ASP A 33 -5.86 15.01 0.89
C ASP A 33 -5.95 13.62 0.29
N ILE A 34 -5.27 12.67 0.92
CA ILE A 34 -5.44 11.24 0.64
C ILE A 34 -6.23 10.65 1.79
N TYR A 35 -7.44 10.17 1.49
CA TYR A 35 -8.28 9.52 2.48
C TYR A 35 -7.76 8.14 2.80
N ARG A 36 -7.42 7.35 1.76
CA ARG A 36 -6.92 5.98 1.93
C ARG A 36 -6.08 5.54 0.75
N LEU A 37 -5.01 4.82 1.04
CA LEU A 37 -4.30 4.00 0.06
C LEU A 37 -4.74 2.56 0.24
N PHE A 38 -5.11 1.89 -0.84
CA PHE A 38 -5.54 0.50 -0.79
C PHE A 38 -4.65 -0.34 -1.71
N PHE A 39 -3.82 -1.17 -1.09
CA PHE A 39 -2.89 -2.06 -1.79
C PHE A 39 -3.58 -3.38 -2.04
N TYR A 40 -3.76 -3.74 -3.30
CA TYR A 40 -4.57 -4.86 -3.73
C TYR A 40 -3.79 -5.77 -4.68
N GLN A 41 -4.11 -7.06 -4.69
CA GLN A 41 -3.42 -8.04 -5.52
C GLN A 41 -1.90 -7.94 -5.32
N ASP A 42 -1.10 -7.91 -6.38
CA ASP A 42 0.37 -7.81 -6.24
C ASP A 42 0.83 -6.50 -5.61
N GLY A 43 -0.05 -5.50 -5.56
CA GLY A 43 0.25 -4.24 -4.89
C GLY A 43 0.59 -4.40 -3.41
N VAL A 44 0.13 -5.47 -2.77
CA VAL A 44 0.45 -5.75 -1.36
C VAL A 44 1.95 -5.94 -1.12
N LEU A 45 2.72 -6.30 -2.16
CA LEU A 45 4.16 -6.48 -2.04
C LEU A 45 4.89 -5.17 -1.74
N ASN A 46 4.25 -4.02 -1.96
CA ASN A 46 4.80 -2.73 -1.55
C ASN A 46 4.88 -2.58 -0.02
N SER A 47 4.20 -3.42 0.72
CA SER A 47 4.15 -3.34 2.18
C SER A 47 5.12 -4.29 2.88
N SER A 48 5.91 -5.07 2.15
CA SER A 48 6.87 -6.00 2.75
C SER A 48 8.14 -5.28 3.21
N CYS A 49 8.60 -5.58 4.42
CA CYS A 49 9.87 -5.07 4.91
C CYS A 49 11.06 -5.95 4.52
N LEU A 50 10.82 -7.06 3.82
CA LEU A 50 11.88 -8.03 3.51
C LEU A 50 12.46 -7.88 2.10
N CYS A 51 11.94 -6.98 1.27
CA CYS A 51 12.50 -6.75 -0.05
C CYS A 51 13.83 -5.97 0.06
N VAL A 52 14.79 -6.36 -0.76
CA VAL A 52 16.12 -5.75 -0.77
C VAL A 52 16.47 -5.36 -2.20
N PRO A 53 16.18 -4.12 -2.61
CA PRO A 53 16.54 -3.69 -3.95
C PRO A 53 18.05 -3.50 -4.11
N PRO A 54 18.58 -3.61 -5.33
CA PRO A 54 19.97 -3.21 -5.59
C PRO A 54 20.21 -1.74 -5.19
N GLN A 55 21.46 -1.39 -4.88
CA GLN A 55 21.81 -0.05 -4.41
C GLN A 55 21.50 1.06 -5.41
N ASP A 56 21.53 0.74 -6.70
CA ASP A 56 21.27 1.69 -7.78
C ASP A 56 19.78 1.79 -8.15
N GLU A 57 18.93 0.98 -7.53
CA GLU A 57 17.48 1.06 -7.74
C GLU A 57 16.81 1.76 -6.58
N GLU A 58 15.68 2.39 -6.88
CA GLU A 58 14.90 3.09 -5.90
C GLU A 58 14.16 2.09 -5.00
N ASP A 59 14.14 2.36 -3.69
CA ASP A 59 13.42 1.55 -2.72
C ASP A 59 11.97 2.04 -2.64
N ILE A 60 11.13 1.52 -3.53
CA ILE A 60 9.73 1.93 -3.65
C ILE A 60 8.93 1.64 -2.36
N PRO A 61 9.05 0.44 -1.75
CA PRO A 61 8.36 0.19 -0.48
C PRO A 61 8.75 1.17 0.63
N ALA A 62 10.04 1.50 0.75
CA ALA A 62 10.50 2.46 1.75
C ALA A 62 9.94 3.86 1.48
N ARG A 63 9.82 4.26 0.23
CA ARG A 63 9.22 5.55 -0.13
C ARG A 63 7.73 5.60 0.21
N TRP A 64 6.99 4.51 -0.03
CA TRP A 64 5.59 4.41 0.41
C TRP A 64 5.49 4.60 1.92
N GLN A 65 6.32 3.87 2.67
CA GLN A 65 6.30 3.95 4.13
C GLN A 65 6.58 5.38 4.62
N ALA A 66 7.58 6.04 4.04
CA ALA A 66 7.94 7.41 4.41
C ALA A 66 6.78 8.39 4.12
N LEU A 67 6.14 8.26 2.97
CA LEU A 67 4.99 9.10 2.60
C LEU A 67 3.83 8.89 3.57
N ILE A 68 3.52 7.65 3.88
CA ILE A 68 2.42 7.27 4.76
C ILE A 68 2.66 7.80 6.18
N GLU A 69 3.84 7.59 6.72
CA GLU A 69 4.16 8.02 8.08
C GLU A 69 4.27 9.54 8.21
N SER A 70 4.88 10.20 7.22
CA SER A 70 5.05 11.66 7.25
C SER A 70 3.72 12.42 7.15
N ASN A 71 2.70 11.82 6.55
CA ASN A 71 1.43 12.47 6.29
C ASN A 71 0.26 11.82 7.05
N ASP A 72 0.55 10.86 7.90
CA ASP A 72 -0.44 10.13 8.70
C ASP A 72 -1.58 9.57 7.81
N ILE A 73 -1.20 8.92 6.71
CA ILE A 73 -2.16 8.38 5.74
C ILE A 73 -2.64 7.00 6.19
N ASP A 74 -3.93 6.74 6.03
CA ASP A 74 -4.49 5.41 6.25
C ASP A 74 -4.14 4.52 5.06
N ALA A 75 -3.24 3.56 5.28
CA ALA A 75 -2.74 2.65 4.26
C ALA A 75 -3.20 1.23 4.57
N VAL A 76 -4.14 0.74 3.78
CA VAL A 76 -4.74 -0.58 3.96
C VAL A 76 -4.18 -1.55 2.93
N VAL A 77 -3.86 -2.75 3.41
CA VAL A 77 -3.39 -3.87 2.59
C VAL A 77 -4.47 -4.93 2.61
N CYS A 78 -4.95 -5.35 1.45
CA CYS A 78 -6.02 -6.34 1.34
C CYS A 78 -5.59 -7.66 1.98
N ALA A 79 -6.35 -8.14 2.96
CA ALA A 79 -6.01 -9.33 3.72
C ALA A 79 -5.87 -10.57 2.84
N ALA A 80 -6.84 -10.83 1.97
CA ALA A 80 -6.78 -12.00 1.10
C ALA A 80 -5.57 -11.95 0.16
N SER A 81 -5.30 -10.79 -0.43
CA SER A 81 -4.14 -10.61 -1.31
C SER A 81 -2.82 -10.75 -0.56
N ALA A 82 -2.76 -10.19 0.65
CA ALA A 82 -1.55 -10.20 1.48
C ALA A 82 -1.21 -11.61 1.94
N LEU A 83 -2.17 -12.31 2.54
CA LEU A 83 -1.92 -13.64 3.09
C LEU A 83 -1.52 -14.63 2.02
N LYS A 84 -2.17 -14.57 0.87
CA LYS A 84 -1.84 -15.43 -0.28
C LYS A 84 -0.41 -15.23 -0.76
N ARG A 85 0.15 -14.05 -0.55
CA ARG A 85 1.47 -13.65 -1.05
C ARG A 85 2.54 -13.60 0.03
N GLY A 86 2.23 -14.11 1.23
CA GLY A 86 3.20 -14.16 2.30
C GLY A 86 3.44 -12.84 3.00
N ILE A 87 2.49 -11.93 2.98
CA ILE A 87 2.54 -10.68 3.74
C ILE A 87 1.70 -10.86 4.98
N LEU A 88 2.33 -10.81 6.14
CA LEU A 88 1.68 -11.03 7.43
C LEU A 88 2.11 -9.94 8.43
N ASP A 89 1.17 -9.56 9.28
CA ASP A 89 1.52 -8.85 10.51
C ASP A 89 1.66 -9.87 11.66
N LYS A 90 1.94 -9.38 12.85
CA LYS A 90 2.15 -10.26 14.01
C LYS A 90 0.89 -11.06 14.34
N ALA A 91 -0.28 -10.46 14.24
CA ALA A 91 -1.55 -11.13 14.53
C ALA A 91 -1.80 -12.28 13.55
N GLU A 92 -1.49 -12.09 12.27
CA GLU A 92 -1.67 -13.12 11.25
C GLU A 92 -0.59 -14.21 11.37
N GLU A 93 0.63 -13.85 11.75
CA GLU A 93 1.67 -14.83 12.07
C GLU A 93 1.19 -15.80 13.14
N ASP A 94 0.61 -15.25 14.21
CA ASP A 94 0.11 -16.06 15.33
C ASP A 94 -1.11 -16.88 14.94
N ARG A 95 -2.02 -16.28 14.17
CA ARG A 95 -3.27 -16.96 13.76
C ARG A 95 -2.99 -18.19 12.90
N TYR A 96 -2.03 -18.11 12.00
CA TYR A 96 -1.73 -19.19 11.04
C TYR A 96 -0.48 -19.97 11.39
N ASP A 97 0.07 -19.75 12.59
CA ASP A 97 1.23 -20.48 13.10
C ASP A 97 2.41 -20.43 12.13
N LYS A 98 2.73 -19.22 11.67
CA LYS A 98 3.85 -19.00 10.78
C LYS A 98 5.09 -18.58 11.55
N SER A 99 6.25 -18.63 10.90
CA SER A 99 7.54 -18.40 11.53
C SER A 99 8.04 -16.95 11.40
N GLY A 100 7.18 -16.04 11.00
CA GLY A 100 7.59 -14.64 10.87
C GLY A 100 6.47 -13.74 10.36
N HIS A 101 6.74 -12.45 10.39
CA HIS A 101 5.86 -11.43 9.84
C HIS A 101 6.71 -10.35 9.19
N ASN A 102 6.16 -9.67 8.20
CA ASN A 102 6.94 -8.76 7.36
C ASN A 102 6.19 -7.50 6.94
N LEU A 103 5.03 -7.24 7.52
CA LEU A 103 4.31 -6.01 7.20
C LEU A 103 5.07 -4.80 7.74
N ARG A 104 5.33 -3.82 6.88
CA ARG A 104 5.97 -2.57 7.29
C ARG A 104 5.08 -1.79 8.26
N GLN A 105 5.71 -1.05 9.15
CA GLN A 105 5.00 -0.14 10.03
C GLN A 105 4.30 0.95 9.21
N GLY A 106 3.11 1.33 9.63
CA GLY A 106 2.29 2.31 8.91
C GLY A 106 1.22 1.67 8.02
N PHE A 107 1.37 0.40 7.68
CA PHE A 107 0.38 -0.35 6.91
C PHE A 107 -0.51 -1.17 7.84
N THR A 108 -1.75 -1.38 7.42
CA THR A 108 -2.74 -2.18 8.17
C THR A 108 -3.37 -3.21 7.25
N ILE A 109 -3.40 -4.47 7.67
CA ILE A 109 -4.12 -5.52 6.95
C ILE A 109 -5.60 -5.43 7.28
N SER A 110 -6.45 -5.35 6.26
CA SER A 110 -7.90 -5.30 6.44
C SER A 110 -8.63 -5.83 5.21
N GLY A 111 -9.95 -5.88 5.26
CA GLY A 111 -10.76 -6.46 4.20
C GLY A 111 -11.21 -5.46 3.14
N LEU A 112 -11.92 -5.98 2.14
CA LEU A 112 -12.43 -5.20 1.01
C LEU A 112 -13.47 -4.15 1.42
N GLY A 113 -14.06 -4.27 2.62
CA GLY A 113 -14.94 -3.25 3.14
C GLY A 113 -14.30 -1.87 3.23
N GLN A 114 -12.98 -1.83 3.43
CA GLN A 114 -12.23 -0.57 3.48
C GLN A 114 -12.15 0.10 2.09
N LEU A 115 -12.14 -0.70 1.02
CA LEU A 115 -12.21 -0.16 -0.34
C LEU A 115 -13.59 0.43 -0.63
N ILE A 116 -14.64 -0.25 -0.19
CA ILE A 116 -16.01 0.26 -0.33
C ILE A 116 -16.17 1.57 0.43
N ASP A 117 -15.69 1.63 1.66
CA ASP A 117 -15.71 2.86 2.44
C ASP A 117 -14.96 3.98 1.74
N ALA A 118 -13.81 3.69 1.15
CA ALA A 118 -13.02 4.67 0.41
C ALA A 118 -13.81 5.26 -0.77
N THR A 119 -14.57 4.42 -1.49
CA THR A 119 -15.39 4.91 -2.61
C THR A 119 -16.49 5.85 -2.15
N GLN A 120 -17.01 5.65 -0.94
CA GLN A 120 -18.08 6.48 -0.39
C GLN A 120 -17.56 7.79 0.20
N GLN A 121 -16.37 7.78 0.79
CA GLN A 121 -15.83 8.92 1.55
C GLN A 121 -14.93 9.82 0.72
N SER A 122 -14.46 9.35 -0.44
CA SER A 122 -13.52 10.10 -1.28
C SER A 122 -14.25 10.85 -2.39
N ASP A 123 -13.67 11.97 -2.80
CA ASP A 123 -14.16 12.70 -3.99
C ASP A 123 -13.75 11.99 -5.27
N ARG A 124 -12.59 11.35 -5.27
CA ARG A 124 -12.07 10.60 -6.41
C ARG A 124 -11.38 9.33 -5.92
N VAL A 125 -11.57 8.25 -6.66
CA VAL A 125 -10.82 7.01 -6.48
C VAL A 125 -10.06 6.73 -7.77
N ILE A 126 -8.75 6.66 -7.68
CA ILE A 126 -7.87 6.43 -8.83
C ILE A 126 -7.21 5.08 -8.66
N SER A 127 -7.32 4.21 -9.66
CA SER A 127 -6.72 2.87 -9.63
C SER A 127 -5.54 2.81 -10.59
N PHE A 128 -4.43 2.28 -10.08
CA PHE A 128 -3.23 2.02 -10.86
C PHE A 128 -3.13 0.51 -11.07
N VAL A 129 -3.60 0.08 -12.22
CA VAL A 129 -3.61 -1.34 -12.59
C VAL A 129 -2.42 -1.67 -13.49
N ILE A 130 -2.17 -2.96 -13.68
CA ILE A 130 -1.10 -3.43 -14.57
C ILE A 130 -1.65 -3.86 -15.91
#